data_2aa9d48e72fac20598ef3e25b06d67f3
#
_entry.id   2aa9d48e72fac20598ef3e25b06d67f3
#
_cell.length_a   1.000
_cell.length_b   1.000
_cell.length_c   1.000
_cell.angle_alpha   90.00
_cell.angle_beta   90.00
_cell.angle_gamma   90.00
#
_symmetry.space_group_name_H-M   'P 1'
#
loop_
_entity.id
_entity.type
_entity.pdbx_description
1 polymer ?
#
loop_
_entity_poly.entity_id
_entity_poly.type
_entity_poly.pdbx_seq_one_letter_code
_entity_poly.pdbx_strand_id
1 'polypeptide(L)'
;MIRNYQQGDSLALLHIWNTAGVRAGFAPLDEADFDQILLRHPDFSPEFTFVLEENGEILGFCNGCTGDHIPRGKERGYVSCVLLAEEADNDENTAALLDALENAFRAAGRIHAAVTCFNPIRLPWVIPGTHNHQHNNAPGIAIDIPLYERMLSRGYREGSRERAMYLDLSQYETPGWIEEKAAKMAEKGCTVGRYDPNCHTGLEEMVEALGNPMWSAEIPMAGKTGMDLLVALEGNVCAGFTGPVYPEKTGRGYFAGIGVAPQFEKRGFGTLLFYRLLDREKETGAQYMSLFTGEHNHAGEIYIGAGFRVVRRFAVMLKEL
;
A
#
# COMPACT_ATOMS: atom_id res chain seq x y z
N MET A 1 10.77 27.18 -14.54
CA MET A 1 9.53 27.83 -14.00
C MET A 1 8.59 26.75 -13.49
N ILE A 2 7.93 26.97 -12.34
CA ILE A 2 6.89 26.05 -11.85
C ILE A 2 5.51 26.56 -12.28
N ARG A 3 4.68 25.68 -12.85
CA ARG A 3 3.28 25.95 -13.18
C ARG A 3 2.40 24.72 -12.96
N ASN A 4 1.09 24.92 -12.93
CA ASN A 4 0.15 23.81 -12.88
C ASN A 4 0.20 22.97 -14.18
N TYR A 5 -0.12 21.70 -14.03
CA TYR A 5 -0.34 20.75 -15.12
C TYR A 5 -1.41 21.26 -16.10
N GLN A 6 -1.20 21.03 -17.38
CA GLN A 6 -2.15 21.22 -18.47
C GLN A 6 -2.33 19.91 -19.25
N GLN A 7 -3.48 19.71 -19.88
CA GLN A 7 -3.77 18.45 -20.59
C GLN A 7 -2.73 18.08 -21.66
N GLY A 8 -2.09 19.09 -22.28
CA GLY A 8 -1.01 18.86 -23.26
C GLY A 8 0.28 18.29 -22.67
N ASP A 9 0.44 18.29 -21.35
CA ASP A 9 1.67 17.83 -20.68
C ASP A 9 1.73 16.29 -20.50
N SER A 10 0.63 15.56 -20.74
CA SER A 10 0.46 14.15 -20.39
C SER A 10 1.60 13.25 -20.87
N LEU A 11 2.05 13.42 -22.14
CA LEU A 11 3.13 12.61 -22.70
C LEU A 11 4.50 12.95 -22.07
N ALA A 12 4.72 14.21 -21.72
CA ALA A 12 5.93 14.61 -21.03
C ALA A 12 5.96 14.04 -19.59
N LEU A 13 4.83 14.07 -18.89
CA LEU A 13 4.72 13.45 -17.57
C LEU A 13 4.96 11.93 -17.64
N LEU A 14 4.39 11.24 -18.62
CA LEU A 14 4.63 9.81 -18.85
C LEU A 14 6.12 9.52 -19.13
N HIS A 15 6.78 10.39 -19.91
CA HIS A 15 8.22 10.26 -20.16
C HIS A 15 9.02 10.39 -18.86
N ILE A 16 8.75 11.43 -18.04
CA ILE A 16 9.38 11.63 -16.73
C ILE A 16 9.09 10.45 -15.81
N TRP A 17 7.85 9.92 -15.81
CA TRP A 17 7.51 8.72 -15.07
C TRP A 17 8.37 7.52 -15.46
N ASN A 18 8.48 7.23 -16.76
CA ASN A 18 9.21 6.07 -17.27
C ASN A 18 10.74 6.22 -17.24
N THR A 19 11.24 7.40 -16.92
CA THR A 19 12.67 7.66 -16.71
C THR A 19 12.99 7.90 -15.24
N ALA A 20 12.63 9.03 -14.69
CA ALA A 20 12.89 9.41 -13.31
C ALA A 20 12.11 8.55 -12.30
N GLY A 21 10.84 8.23 -12.60
CA GLY A 21 10.02 7.38 -11.74
C GLY A 21 10.58 5.96 -11.65
N VAL A 22 10.98 5.37 -12.77
CA VAL A 22 11.62 4.04 -12.80
C VAL A 22 12.94 4.05 -12.02
N ARG A 23 13.74 5.13 -12.13
CA ARG A 23 14.95 5.32 -11.32
C ARG A 23 14.64 5.39 -9.82
N ALA A 24 13.52 5.98 -9.43
CA ALA A 24 13.03 6.00 -8.04
C ALA A 24 12.43 4.65 -7.59
N GLY A 25 12.23 3.72 -8.51
CA GLY A 25 11.72 2.37 -8.26
C GLY A 25 10.24 2.17 -8.59
N PHE A 26 9.56 3.16 -9.18
CA PHE A 26 8.20 2.96 -9.68
C PHE A 26 8.19 1.98 -10.87
N ALA A 27 7.06 1.31 -11.07
CA ALA A 27 6.88 0.44 -12.22
C ALA A 27 6.71 1.27 -13.50
N PRO A 28 7.32 0.88 -14.64
CA PRO A 28 7.04 1.51 -15.91
C PRO A 28 5.57 1.31 -16.30
N LEU A 29 4.98 2.31 -16.92
CA LEU A 29 3.60 2.32 -17.36
C LEU A 29 3.51 2.62 -18.86
N ASP A 30 2.56 2.02 -19.53
CA ASP A 30 2.13 2.52 -20.84
C ASP A 30 1.18 3.72 -20.70
N GLU A 31 0.80 4.33 -21.81
CA GLU A 31 -0.06 5.52 -21.81
C GLU A 31 -1.43 5.24 -21.19
N ALA A 32 -2.01 4.08 -21.44
CA ALA A 32 -3.34 3.70 -20.95
C ALA A 32 -3.32 3.49 -19.42
N ASP A 33 -2.30 2.79 -18.93
CA ASP A 33 -2.14 2.54 -17.49
C ASP A 33 -1.79 3.81 -16.73
N PHE A 34 -0.91 4.67 -17.30
CA PHE A 34 -0.57 5.97 -16.68
C PHE A 34 -1.80 6.88 -16.59
N ASP A 35 -2.59 6.94 -17.67
CA ASP A 35 -3.83 7.69 -17.72
C ASP A 35 -4.82 7.16 -16.65
N GLN A 36 -5.02 5.86 -16.58
CA GLN A 36 -5.94 5.24 -15.62
C GLN A 36 -5.49 5.41 -14.15
N ILE A 37 -4.19 5.21 -13.87
CA ILE A 37 -3.66 5.20 -12.50
C ILE A 37 -3.52 6.62 -11.96
N LEU A 38 -3.16 7.61 -12.80
CA LEU A 38 -2.91 8.98 -12.38
C LEU A 38 -3.92 9.97 -12.97
N LEU A 39 -3.90 10.23 -14.28
CA LEU A 39 -4.57 11.38 -14.86
C LEU A 39 -6.11 11.30 -14.84
N ARG A 40 -6.69 10.11 -14.89
CA ARG A 40 -8.15 9.87 -14.75
C ARG A 40 -8.53 9.32 -13.38
N HIS A 41 -7.58 9.28 -12.44
CA HIS A 41 -7.94 8.87 -11.09
C HIS A 41 -8.96 9.86 -10.50
N PRO A 42 -10.03 9.41 -9.80
CA PRO A 42 -11.06 10.29 -9.23
C PRO A 42 -10.51 11.40 -8.33
N ASP A 43 -9.38 11.15 -7.67
CA ASP A 43 -8.70 12.10 -6.78
C ASP A 43 -7.60 12.91 -7.47
N PHE A 44 -7.39 12.73 -8.77
CA PHE A 44 -6.48 13.58 -9.51
C PHE A 44 -7.06 14.98 -9.68
N SER A 45 -6.22 16.00 -9.44
CA SER A 45 -6.57 17.40 -9.74
C SER A 45 -5.37 18.15 -10.34
N PRO A 46 -5.59 18.92 -11.43
CA PRO A 46 -4.57 19.84 -11.93
C PRO A 46 -4.12 20.88 -10.88
N GLU A 47 -4.97 21.22 -9.91
CA GLU A 47 -4.65 22.15 -8.83
C GLU A 47 -3.54 21.64 -7.91
N PHE A 48 -3.40 20.32 -7.80
CA PHE A 48 -2.39 19.63 -6.98
C PHE A 48 -1.35 18.91 -7.83
N THR A 49 -1.21 19.32 -9.10
CA THR A 49 -0.20 18.77 -10.02
C THR A 49 0.60 19.91 -10.63
N PHE A 50 1.90 19.93 -10.36
CA PHE A 50 2.80 20.97 -10.82
C PHE A 50 3.90 20.39 -11.68
N VAL A 51 4.31 21.13 -12.71
CA VAL A 51 5.41 20.78 -13.60
C VAL A 51 6.55 21.81 -13.46
N LEU A 52 7.77 21.33 -13.57
CA LEU A 52 8.97 22.14 -13.76
C LEU A 52 9.21 22.27 -15.27
N GLU A 53 9.09 23.47 -15.79
CA GLU A 53 9.32 23.77 -17.21
C GLU A 53 10.52 24.70 -17.38
N GLU A 54 11.42 24.35 -18.29
CA GLU A 54 12.53 25.19 -18.75
C GLU A 54 12.57 25.18 -20.27
N ASN A 55 12.64 26.38 -20.89
CA ASN A 55 12.72 26.56 -22.34
C ASN A 55 11.64 25.81 -23.15
N GLY A 56 10.45 25.63 -22.57
CA GLY A 56 9.35 24.91 -23.20
C GLY A 56 9.42 23.36 -23.03
N GLU A 57 10.39 22.85 -22.30
CA GLU A 57 10.55 21.44 -21.98
C GLU A 57 10.17 21.17 -20.51
N ILE A 58 9.44 20.08 -20.26
CA ILE A 58 9.09 19.65 -18.90
C ILE A 58 10.18 18.75 -18.38
N LEU A 59 10.86 19.20 -17.33
CA LEU A 59 11.97 18.50 -16.69
C LEU A 59 11.58 17.81 -15.37
N GLY A 60 10.32 17.89 -14.95
CA GLY A 60 9.85 17.21 -13.76
C GLY A 60 8.42 17.57 -13.40
N PHE A 61 7.86 16.82 -12.48
CA PHE A 61 6.54 17.12 -11.93
C PHE A 61 6.38 16.60 -10.51
N CYS A 62 5.43 17.16 -9.78
CA CYS A 62 4.88 16.57 -8.59
C CYS A 62 3.36 16.45 -8.68
N ASN A 63 2.82 15.45 -8.00
CA ASN A 63 1.39 15.26 -7.84
C ASN A 63 1.05 15.03 -6.39
N GLY A 64 -0.11 15.53 -6.00
CA GLY A 64 -0.76 15.24 -4.73
C GLY A 64 -2.26 15.27 -4.87
N CYS A 65 -2.95 14.96 -3.79
CA CYS A 65 -4.41 15.02 -3.72
C CYS A 65 -4.91 15.43 -2.33
N THR A 66 -6.15 15.86 -2.29
CA THR A 66 -6.91 16.16 -1.07
C THR A 66 -8.34 15.67 -1.25
N GLY A 67 -9.08 15.44 -0.16
CA GLY A 67 -10.50 15.12 -0.27
C GLY A 67 -11.11 14.75 1.07
N ASP A 68 -12.39 15.10 1.27
CA ASP A 68 -13.08 14.85 2.54
C ASP A 68 -13.42 13.36 2.74
N HIS A 69 -13.45 12.58 1.67
CA HIS A 69 -13.67 11.14 1.67
C HIS A 69 -12.37 10.33 1.97
N ILE A 70 -11.21 10.97 1.94
CA ILE A 70 -9.92 10.36 2.25
C ILE A 70 -9.73 10.36 3.77
N PRO A 71 -9.16 9.29 4.37
CA PRO A 71 -8.84 9.27 5.80
C PRO A 71 -8.01 10.50 6.20
N ARG A 72 -8.51 11.30 7.15
CA ARG A 72 -7.92 12.58 7.58
C ARG A 72 -7.73 13.62 6.45
N GLY A 73 -8.42 13.47 5.33
CA GLY A 73 -8.28 14.34 4.16
C GLY A 73 -8.74 15.79 4.39
N LYS A 74 -9.54 16.05 5.44
CA LYS A 74 -9.88 17.41 5.87
C LYS A 74 -8.68 18.18 6.43
N GLU A 75 -7.71 17.47 6.98
CA GLU A 75 -6.50 18.03 7.61
C GLU A 75 -5.26 17.92 6.74
N ARG A 76 -5.24 16.95 5.81
CA ARG A 76 -4.04 16.54 5.07
C ARG A 76 -4.16 16.75 3.57
N GLY A 77 -3.06 17.24 2.96
CA GLY A 77 -2.72 16.98 1.58
C GLY A 77 -1.81 15.77 1.50
N TYR A 78 -2.05 14.89 0.54
CA TYR A 78 -1.24 13.70 0.29
C TYR A 78 -0.33 13.92 -0.92
N VAL A 79 0.98 13.82 -0.71
CA VAL A 79 1.97 13.85 -1.79
C VAL A 79 2.03 12.46 -2.42
N SER A 80 1.74 12.35 -3.72
CA SER A 80 1.76 11.09 -4.46
C SER A 80 3.15 10.81 -5.01
N CYS A 81 3.75 11.76 -5.72
CA CYS A 81 5.11 11.66 -6.24
C CYS A 81 5.75 13.04 -6.42
N VAL A 82 7.10 13.06 -6.46
CA VAL A 82 7.94 14.18 -6.91
C VAL A 82 9.03 13.58 -7.78
N LEU A 83 9.04 13.88 -9.07
CA LEU A 83 9.92 13.26 -10.05
C LEU A 83 10.60 14.34 -10.91
N LEU A 84 11.90 14.20 -11.08
CA LEU A 84 12.75 15.13 -11.84
C LEU A 84 13.62 14.37 -12.82
N ALA A 85 13.75 14.86 -14.04
CA ALA A 85 14.74 14.40 -15.00
C ALA A 85 16.15 14.50 -14.40
N GLU A 86 17.09 13.69 -14.85
CA GLU A 86 18.42 13.55 -14.23
C GLU A 86 19.17 14.88 -14.16
N GLU A 87 19.10 15.66 -15.23
CA GLU A 87 19.73 16.98 -15.33
C GLU A 87 19.10 18.04 -14.42
N ALA A 88 17.85 17.85 -14.04
CA ALA A 88 17.09 18.75 -13.16
C ALA A 88 16.97 18.22 -11.72
N ASP A 89 17.49 17.02 -11.43
CA ASP A 89 17.36 16.34 -10.13
C ASP A 89 18.31 16.93 -9.08
N ASN A 90 17.88 18.04 -8.49
CA ASN A 90 18.63 18.77 -7.46
C ASN A 90 17.69 19.26 -6.34
N ASP A 91 18.27 19.79 -5.27
CA ASP A 91 17.56 20.26 -4.08
C ASP A 91 16.66 21.47 -4.37
N GLU A 92 17.11 22.39 -5.23
CA GLU A 92 16.40 23.62 -5.58
C GLU A 92 15.09 23.29 -6.34
N ASN A 93 15.17 22.45 -7.36
CA ASN A 93 14.02 22.06 -8.16
C ASN A 93 13.04 21.19 -7.35
N THR A 94 13.55 20.27 -6.51
CA THR A 94 12.73 19.51 -5.57
C THR A 94 11.99 20.45 -4.61
N ALA A 95 12.69 21.44 -4.08
CA ALA A 95 12.11 22.44 -3.20
C ALA A 95 11.01 23.23 -3.89
N ALA A 96 11.26 23.71 -5.11
CA ALA A 96 10.29 24.49 -5.87
C ALA A 96 9.00 23.73 -6.15
N LEU A 97 9.09 22.44 -6.52
CA LEU A 97 7.91 21.57 -6.72
C LEU A 97 7.15 21.32 -5.41
N LEU A 98 7.85 21.01 -4.33
CA LEU A 98 7.21 20.79 -3.03
C LEU A 98 6.57 22.07 -2.49
N ASP A 99 7.22 23.23 -2.62
CA ASP A 99 6.65 24.53 -2.19
C ASP A 99 5.36 24.85 -2.93
N ALA A 100 5.31 24.61 -4.24
CA ALA A 100 4.12 24.83 -5.04
C ALA A 100 2.96 23.93 -4.55
N LEU A 101 3.23 22.65 -4.34
CA LEU A 101 2.23 21.68 -3.87
C LEU A 101 1.79 21.98 -2.44
N GLU A 102 2.71 22.28 -1.52
CA GLU A 102 2.39 22.64 -0.13
C GLU A 102 1.57 23.95 -0.05
N ASN A 103 1.87 24.93 -0.90
CA ASN A 103 1.07 26.15 -0.98
C ASN A 103 -0.34 25.89 -1.51
N ALA A 104 -0.51 24.99 -2.47
CA ALA A 104 -1.83 24.55 -2.93
C ALA A 104 -2.60 23.82 -1.81
N PHE A 105 -1.94 22.99 -1.03
CA PHE A 105 -2.56 22.34 0.14
C PHE A 105 -3.00 23.38 1.19
N ARG A 106 -2.17 24.37 1.51
CA ARG A 106 -2.56 25.48 2.42
C ARG A 106 -3.76 26.26 1.89
N ALA A 107 -3.77 26.58 0.60
CA ALA A 107 -4.89 27.27 -0.04
C ALA A 107 -6.19 26.47 0.03
N ALA A 108 -6.09 25.14 0.00
CA ALA A 108 -7.21 24.22 0.19
C ALA A 108 -7.56 23.98 1.69
N GLY A 109 -6.94 24.72 2.61
CA GLY A 109 -7.21 24.63 4.06
C GLY A 109 -6.61 23.40 4.74
N ARG A 110 -5.60 22.76 4.13
CA ARG A 110 -4.89 21.62 4.76
C ARG A 110 -3.79 22.15 5.67
N ILE A 111 -3.63 21.51 6.82
CA ILE A 111 -2.64 21.89 7.84
C ILE A 111 -1.44 20.93 7.89
N HIS A 112 -1.50 19.84 7.12
CA HIS A 112 -0.41 18.88 7.00
C HIS A 112 -0.21 18.44 5.55
N ALA A 113 1.06 18.18 5.18
CA ALA A 113 1.43 17.40 3.99
C ALA A 113 1.92 16.01 4.43
N ALA A 114 1.47 14.95 3.77
CA ALA A 114 1.78 13.56 4.16
C ALA A 114 2.18 12.69 2.96
N VAL A 115 3.14 11.78 3.18
CA VAL A 115 3.45 10.65 2.29
C VAL A 115 3.13 9.37 3.05
N THR A 116 2.12 8.61 2.63
CA THR A 116 1.61 7.45 3.37
C THR A 116 0.77 6.54 2.46
N CYS A 117 0.59 5.28 2.87
CA CYS A 117 -0.29 4.32 2.18
C CYS A 117 -1.77 4.71 2.13
N PHE A 118 -2.19 5.72 2.88
CA PHE A 118 -3.57 6.24 2.84
C PHE A 118 -3.84 7.17 1.65
N ASN A 119 -2.82 7.48 0.84
CA ASN A 119 -3.03 8.19 -0.42
C ASN A 119 -3.89 7.33 -1.34
N PRO A 120 -5.05 7.82 -1.84
CA PRO A 120 -5.90 7.05 -2.75
C PRO A 120 -5.24 6.81 -4.12
N ILE A 121 -4.38 7.72 -4.58
CA ILE A 121 -3.59 7.57 -5.81
C ILE A 121 -2.47 6.58 -5.51
N ARG A 122 -2.74 5.31 -5.82
CA ARG A 122 -1.82 4.19 -5.57
C ARG A 122 -0.86 4.04 -6.75
N LEU A 123 0.41 4.25 -6.50
CA LEU A 123 1.45 4.20 -7.52
C LEU A 123 2.23 2.89 -7.43
N PRO A 124 2.25 2.08 -8.51
CA PRO A 124 2.92 0.78 -8.51
C PRO A 124 4.44 0.94 -8.51
N TRP A 125 5.13 0.04 -7.80
CA TRP A 125 6.59 0.01 -7.78
C TRP A 125 7.12 -1.41 -8.01
N VAL A 126 8.33 -1.51 -8.59
CA VAL A 126 9.00 -2.78 -8.88
C VAL A 126 9.67 -3.30 -7.61
N ILE A 127 9.48 -4.58 -7.32
CA ILE A 127 10.07 -5.25 -6.16
C ILE A 127 11.54 -5.57 -6.46
N PRO A 128 12.52 -5.00 -5.72
CA PRO A 128 13.93 -5.22 -5.97
C PRO A 128 14.33 -6.69 -5.93
N GLY A 129 15.19 -7.08 -6.88
CA GLY A 129 15.71 -8.44 -6.98
C GLY A 129 14.69 -9.47 -7.50
N THR A 130 13.65 -9.01 -8.19
CA THR A 130 12.69 -9.85 -8.92
C THR A 130 12.70 -9.51 -10.41
N HIS A 131 12.14 -10.38 -11.23
CA HIS A 131 11.95 -10.09 -12.65
C HIS A 131 10.59 -9.40 -12.85
N ASN A 132 10.56 -8.08 -12.65
CA ASN A 132 9.37 -7.22 -12.85
C ASN A 132 8.15 -7.51 -11.95
N HIS A 133 8.30 -8.21 -10.82
CA HIS A 133 7.21 -8.29 -9.86
C HIS A 133 6.94 -6.90 -9.27
N GLN A 134 5.67 -6.58 -9.06
CA GLN A 134 5.24 -5.25 -8.65
C GLN A 134 4.38 -5.32 -7.38
N HIS A 135 4.38 -4.23 -6.64
CA HIS A 135 3.37 -3.96 -5.63
C HIS A 135 2.58 -2.72 -6.06
N ASN A 136 1.27 -2.75 -5.92
CA ASN A 136 0.37 -1.73 -6.44
C ASN A 136 0.35 -0.42 -5.63
N ASN A 137 1.02 -0.36 -4.49
CA ASN A 137 1.07 0.81 -3.61
C ASN A 137 2.39 0.85 -2.82
N ALA A 138 2.86 2.03 -2.46
CA ALA A 138 3.97 2.22 -1.55
C ALA A 138 3.47 2.71 -0.18
N PRO A 139 4.02 2.20 0.94
CA PRO A 139 3.57 2.61 2.27
C PRO A 139 4.04 4.01 2.68
N GLY A 140 4.95 4.60 1.94
CA GLY A 140 5.57 5.89 2.19
C GLY A 140 6.62 6.20 1.13
N ILE A 141 7.60 7.03 1.47
CA ILE A 141 8.77 7.28 0.63
C ILE A 141 9.85 6.23 0.87
N ALA A 142 10.47 5.72 -0.19
CA ALA A 142 11.61 4.82 -0.07
C ALA A 142 12.81 5.56 0.54
N ILE A 143 13.43 4.98 1.59
CA ILE A 143 14.52 5.65 2.32
C ILE A 143 15.86 5.60 1.57
N ASP A 144 15.94 4.87 0.48
CA ASP A 144 17.14 4.66 -0.34
C ASP A 144 17.19 5.57 -1.59
N ILE A 145 16.29 6.58 -1.69
CA ILE A 145 16.30 7.56 -2.79
C ILE A 145 16.59 8.98 -2.25
N PRO A 146 17.21 9.87 -3.07
CA PRO A 146 17.58 11.21 -2.64
C PRO A 146 16.41 12.06 -2.11
N LEU A 147 15.21 11.86 -2.64
CA LEU A 147 14.02 12.60 -2.22
C LEU A 147 13.71 12.44 -0.72
N TYR A 148 14.05 11.30 -0.12
CA TYR A 148 13.85 11.08 1.33
C TYR A 148 14.64 12.11 2.17
N GLU A 149 15.93 12.25 1.94
CA GLU A 149 16.78 13.22 2.65
C GLU A 149 16.36 14.67 2.36
N ARG A 150 15.98 14.97 1.11
CA ARG A 150 15.45 16.27 0.72
C ARG A 150 14.16 16.63 1.45
N MET A 151 13.27 15.67 1.67
CA MET A 151 12.06 15.90 2.47
C MET A 151 12.38 16.15 3.94
N LEU A 152 13.31 15.41 4.53
CA LEU A 152 13.78 15.65 5.90
C LEU A 152 14.35 17.06 6.07
N SER A 153 15.21 17.51 5.15
CA SER A 153 15.80 18.86 5.16
C SER A 153 14.76 19.97 5.05
N ARG A 154 13.58 19.67 4.51
CA ARG A 154 12.45 20.60 4.35
C ARG A 154 11.42 20.52 5.49
N GLY A 155 11.75 19.85 6.58
CA GLY A 155 10.92 19.79 7.78
C GLY A 155 9.87 18.68 7.81
N TYR A 156 9.88 17.77 6.83
CA TYR A 156 9.14 16.53 6.98
C TYR A 156 9.77 15.69 8.09
N ARG A 157 8.93 15.01 8.85
CA ARG A 157 9.36 14.11 9.94
C ARG A 157 8.87 12.71 9.66
N GLU A 158 9.66 11.70 10.02
CA GLU A 158 9.21 10.32 10.02
C GLU A 158 8.12 10.11 11.07
N GLY A 159 6.97 9.57 10.66
CA GLY A 159 5.93 9.09 11.55
C GLY A 159 6.12 7.62 11.91
N SER A 160 6.42 6.79 10.90
CA SER A 160 6.76 5.38 11.06
C SER A 160 7.66 4.90 9.93
N ARG A 161 8.36 3.79 10.18
CA ARG A 161 9.07 3.02 9.14
C ARG A 161 8.33 1.74 8.83
N GLU A 162 8.29 1.42 7.53
CA GLU A 162 7.62 0.24 7.01
C GLU A 162 8.64 -0.64 6.27
N ARG A 163 8.55 -1.95 6.50
CA ARG A 163 9.28 -2.97 5.75
C ARG A 163 8.38 -3.51 4.64
N ALA A 164 8.77 -3.34 3.40
CA ALA A 164 8.18 -4.08 2.30
C ALA A 164 8.83 -5.46 2.23
N MET A 165 8.01 -6.50 2.15
CA MET A 165 8.43 -7.89 2.19
C MET A 165 7.85 -8.64 1.00
N TYR A 166 8.56 -9.67 0.54
CA TYR A 166 8.24 -10.44 -0.67
C TYR A 166 8.46 -11.93 -0.44
N LEU A 167 7.58 -12.75 -1.03
CA LEU A 167 7.68 -14.20 -1.11
C LEU A 167 7.32 -14.66 -2.54
N ASP A 168 8.15 -15.52 -3.11
CA ASP A 168 7.84 -16.26 -4.34
C ASP A 168 7.00 -17.50 -3.97
N LEU A 169 5.74 -17.53 -4.40
CA LEU A 169 4.82 -18.62 -4.08
C LEU A 169 5.13 -19.89 -4.89
N SER A 170 5.88 -19.80 -5.99
CA SER A 170 6.27 -21.00 -6.76
C SER A 170 7.14 -21.96 -5.95
N GLN A 171 7.91 -21.42 -5.00
CA GLN A 171 8.82 -22.17 -4.13
C GLN A 171 8.26 -22.39 -2.72
N TYR A 172 7.06 -21.83 -2.45
CA TYR A 172 6.47 -21.91 -1.13
C TYR A 172 5.80 -23.26 -0.89
N GLU A 173 6.07 -23.83 0.28
CA GLU A 173 5.37 -25.00 0.82
C GLU A 173 5.06 -24.75 2.29
N THR A 174 3.83 -25.09 2.70
CA THR A 174 3.42 -24.96 4.10
C THR A 174 4.16 -25.95 4.98
N PRO A 175 4.85 -25.47 6.04
CA PRO A 175 5.55 -26.36 6.96
C PRO A 175 4.60 -27.32 7.68
N GLY A 176 5.01 -28.59 7.85
CA GLY A 176 4.18 -29.64 8.48
C GLY A 176 3.69 -29.29 9.89
N TRP A 177 4.45 -28.50 10.66
CA TRP A 177 4.03 -28.06 12.01
C TRP A 177 2.77 -27.18 12.01
N ILE A 178 2.42 -26.58 10.88
CA ILE A 178 1.16 -25.81 10.72
C ILE A 178 -0.04 -26.76 10.80
N GLU A 179 0.04 -27.94 10.16
CA GLU A 179 -1.04 -28.93 10.24
C GLU A 179 -1.19 -29.49 11.65
N GLU A 180 -0.08 -29.74 12.33
CA GLU A 180 -0.11 -30.14 13.74
C GLU A 180 -0.74 -29.04 14.64
N LYS A 181 -0.41 -27.79 14.37
CA LYS A 181 -1.00 -26.63 15.07
C LYS A 181 -2.50 -26.54 14.80
N ALA A 182 -2.91 -26.69 13.54
CA ALA A 182 -4.31 -26.65 13.14
C ALA A 182 -5.11 -27.75 13.84
N ALA A 183 -4.60 -28.99 13.89
CA ALA A 183 -5.22 -30.11 14.59
C ALA A 183 -5.40 -29.83 16.10
N LYS A 184 -4.35 -29.36 16.78
CA LYS A 184 -4.41 -28.97 18.20
C LYS A 184 -5.39 -27.84 18.50
N MET A 185 -5.57 -26.91 17.55
CA MET A 185 -6.55 -25.82 17.67
C MET A 185 -7.97 -26.37 17.46
N ALA A 186 -8.16 -27.26 16.49
CA ALA A 186 -9.46 -27.87 16.20
C ALA A 186 -10.00 -28.69 17.40
N GLU A 187 -9.14 -29.38 18.14
CA GLU A 187 -9.51 -30.07 19.39
C GLU A 187 -10.13 -29.14 20.44
N LYS A 188 -9.82 -27.83 20.35
CA LYS A 188 -10.34 -26.79 21.24
C LYS A 188 -11.52 -25.99 20.61
N GLY A 189 -12.06 -26.49 19.49
CA GLY A 189 -13.11 -25.79 18.75
C GLY A 189 -12.64 -24.54 18.00
N CYS A 190 -11.32 -24.40 17.79
CA CYS A 190 -10.72 -23.27 17.09
C CYS A 190 -10.25 -23.71 15.69
N THR A 191 -10.77 -23.08 14.64
CA THR A 191 -10.45 -23.45 13.25
C THR A 191 -10.14 -22.21 12.40
N VAL A 192 -9.58 -22.44 11.20
CA VAL A 192 -9.45 -21.42 10.14
C VAL A 192 -9.97 -22.01 8.84
N GLY A 193 -10.85 -21.29 8.16
CA GLY A 193 -11.46 -21.73 6.91
C GLY A 193 -12.09 -20.57 6.14
N ARG A 194 -12.75 -20.90 5.02
CA ARG A 194 -13.48 -19.90 4.25
C ARG A 194 -14.70 -19.41 5.02
N TYR A 195 -14.97 -18.13 4.91
CA TYR A 195 -16.17 -17.54 5.49
C TYR A 195 -17.43 -18.07 4.81
N ASP A 196 -18.42 -18.48 5.61
CA ASP A 196 -19.76 -18.83 5.17
C ASP A 196 -20.78 -18.04 5.99
N PRO A 197 -21.51 -17.10 5.38
CA PRO A 197 -22.48 -16.26 6.09
C PRO A 197 -23.69 -17.04 6.63
N ASN A 198 -23.92 -18.29 6.18
CA ASN A 198 -25.01 -19.13 6.67
C ASN A 198 -24.65 -19.87 7.98
N CYS A 199 -23.35 -20.02 8.25
CA CYS A 199 -22.84 -20.80 9.38
C CYS A 199 -22.08 -19.97 10.39
N HIS A 200 -21.40 -18.89 9.95
CA HIS A 200 -20.49 -18.09 10.76
C HIS A 200 -21.15 -16.77 11.20
N THR A 201 -20.85 -16.32 12.39
CA THR A 201 -21.40 -15.12 13.01
C THR A 201 -20.32 -14.18 13.52
N GLY A 202 -20.66 -12.91 13.76
CA GLY A 202 -19.76 -11.96 14.40
C GLY A 202 -18.67 -11.37 13.49
N LEU A 203 -18.80 -11.45 12.15
CA LEU A 203 -17.80 -10.89 11.24
C LEU A 203 -17.71 -9.37 11.36
N GLU A 204 -18.85 -8.66 11.36
CA GLU A 204 -18.88 -7.21 11.41
C GLU A 204 -18.34 -6.71 12.76
N GLU A 205 -18.79 -7.28 13.85
CA GLU A 205 -18.36 -6.95 15.21
C GLU A 205 -16.85 -7.21 15.42
N MET A 206 -16.36 -8.31 14.87
CA MET A 206 -14.93 -8.66 14.93
C MET A 206 -14.10 -7.62 14.18
N VAL A 207 -14.51 -7.23 12.97
CA VAL A 207 -13.79 -6.22 12.16
C VAL A 207 -13.88 -4.84 12.81
N GLU A 208 -15.01 -4.47 13.38
CA GLU A 208 -15.17 -3.21 14.13
C GLU A 208 -14.23 -3.15 15.34
N ALA A 209 -14.09 -4.25 16.08
CA ALA A 209 -13.18 -4.34 17.22
C ALA A 209 -11.69 -4.14 16.84
N LEU A 210 -11.31 -4.34 15.57
CA LEU A 210 -9.97 -4.09 15.06
C LEU A 210 -9.69 -2.59 14.83
N GLY A 211 -10.73 -1.76 14.75
CA GLY A 211 -10.62 -0.31 14.69
C GLY A 211 -9.96 0.24 13.40
N ASN A 212 -9.94 -0.53 12.31
CA ASN A 212 -9.42 -0.08 11.03
C ASN A 212 -10.57 0.30 10.09
N PRO A 213 -10.77 1.60 9.77
CA PRO A 213 -11.89 2.05 8.95
C PRO A 213 -11.94 1.46 7.54
N MET A 214 -10.78 1.14 6.95
CA MET A 214 -10.73 0.51 5.62
C MET A 214 -11.27 -0.92 5.69
N TRP A 215 -10.90 -1.68 6.71
CA TRP A 215 -11.39 -3.04 6.92
C TRP A 215 -12.88 -3.07 7.25
N SER A 216 -13.37 -2.10 8.04
CA SER A 216 -14.80 -2.00 8.38
C SER A 216 -15.70 -1.78 7.16
N ALA A 217 -15.18 -1.19 6.10
CA ALA A 217 -15.89 -1.05 4.83
C ALA A 217 -15.73 -2.29 3.92
N GLU A 218 -14.50 -2.76 3.74
CA GLU A 218 -14.16 -3.77 2.73
C GLU A 218 -14.54 -5.19 3.16
N ILE A 219 -14.24 -5.59 4.39
CA ILE A 219 -14.36 -7.01 4.80
C ILE A 219 -15.81 -7.47 4.91
N PRO A 220 -16.75 -6.73 5.55
CA PRO A 220 -18.16 -7.11 5.53
C PRO A 220 -18.75 -7.17 4.12
N MET A 221 -18.33 -6.26 3.23
CA MET A 221 -18.76 -6.27 1.83
C MET A 221 -18.24 -7.52 1.11
N ALA A 222 -16.97 -7.89 1.30
CA ALA A 222 -16.40 -9.11 0.75
C ALA A 222 -17.18 -10.36 1.22
N GLY A 223 -17.52 -10.43 2.49
CA GLY A 223 -18.35 -11.51 3.06
C GLY A 223 -19.74 -11.58 2.43
N LYS A 224 -20.42 -10.44 2.24
CA LYS A 224 -21.77 -10.35 1.63
C LYS A 224 -21.78 -10.69 0.14
N THR A 225 -20.71 -10.36 -0.58
CA THR A 225 -20.60 -10.62 -2.02
C THR A 225 -20.03 -11.99 -2.37
N GLY A 226 -19.68 -12.80 -1.36
CA GLY A 226 -19.14 -14.15 -1.55
C GLY A 226 -17.70 -14.17 -2.09
N MET A 227 -16.94 -13.08 -1.89
CA MET A 227 -15.51 -13.07 -2.19
C MET A 227 -14.77 -14.07 -1.30
N ASP A 228 -13.61 -14.54 -1.75
CA ASP A 228 -12.82 -15.53 -1.03
C ASP A 228 -12.18 -14.90 0.22
N LEU A 229 -12.85 -15.06 1.36
CA LEU A 229 -12.45 -14.52 2.65
C LEU A 229 -12.14 -15.68 3.60
N LEU A 230 -10.98 -15.67 4.24
CA LEU A 230 -10.63 -16.62 5.28
C LEU A 230 -10.92 -16.03 6.67
N VAL A 231 -11.49 -16.85 7.55
CA VAL A 231 -11.77 -16.47 8.93
C VAL A 231 -11.20 -17.47 9.92
N ALA A 232 -10.73 -16.96 11.05
CA ALA A 232 -10.47 -17.74 12.25
C ALA A 232 -11.77 -17.83 13.05
N LEU A 233 -12.09 -19.00 13.57
CA LEU A 233 -13.33 -19.30 14.25
C LEU A 233 -13.07 -19.91 15.63
N GLU A 234 -13.85 -19.48 16.64
CA GLU A 234 -14.07 -20.22 17.86
C GLU A 234 -15.53 -20.74 17.85
N GLY A 235 -15.70 -22.05 17.67
CA GLY A 235 -16.99 -22.59 17.26
C GLY A 235 -17.43 -21.98 15.91
N ASN A 236 -18.52 -21.22 15.92
CA ASN A 236 -19.05 -20.53 14.73
C ASN A 236 -18.80 -19.00 14.76
N VAL A 237 -18.13 -18.49 15.79
CA VAL A 237 -17.90 -17.06 15.98
C VAL A 237 -16.58 -16.64 15.33
N CYS A 238 -16.61 -15.58 14.51
CA CYS A 238 -15.43 -15.02 13.88
C CYS A 238 -14.49 -14.40 14.91
N ALA A 239 -13.29 -14.93 15.00
CA ALA A 239 -12.22 -14.48 15.90
C ALA A 239 -11.16 -13.61 15.18
N GLY A 240 -11.08 -13.73 13.85
CA GLY A 240 -10.14 -13.00 13.00
C GLY A 240 -10.43 -13.25 11.53
N PHE A 241 -9.74 -12.53 10.66
CA PHE A 241 -9.88 -12.66 9.21
C PHE A 241 -8.55 -12.49 8.48
N THR A 242 -8.51 -12.91 7.22
CA THR A 242 -7.56 -12.47 6.20
C THR A 242 -8.21 -12.57 4.81
N GLY A 243 -7.82 -11.69 3.92
CA GLY A 243 -8.41 -11.59 2.58
C GLY A 243 -9.06 -10.21 2.34
N PRO A 244 -9.97 -10.06 1.33
CA PRO A 244 -10.34 -11.09 0.35
C PRO A 244 -9.12 -11.55 -0.48
N VAL A 245 -9.15 -12.79 -0.97
CA VAL A 245 -8.03 -13.46 -1.65
C VAL A 245 -8.31 -13.57 -3.14
N TYR A 246 -7.43 -13.02 -3.97
CA TYR A 246 -7.44 -13.17 -5.43
C TYR A 246 -6.12 -12.75 -6.07
N PRO A 247 -5.72 -13.32 -7.22
CA PRO A 247 -4.55 -12.86 -7.95
C PRO A 247 -4.84 -11.55 -8.70
N GLU A 248 -3.96 -10.56 -8.57
CA GLU A 248 -3.97 -9.37 -9.41
C GLU A 248 -3.44 -9.67 -10.84
N LYS A 249 -3.66 -8.76 -11.78
CA LYS A 249 -3.15 -8.89 -13.15
C LYS A 249 -1.64 -9.08 -13.24
N THR A 250 -0.90 -8.56 -12.27
CA THR A 250 0.56 -8.72 -12.16
C THR A 250 1.01 -10.09 -11.66
N GLY A 251 0.07 -10.96 -11.28
CA GLY A 251 0.35 -12.23 -10.62
C GLY A 251 0.57 -12.12 -9.11
N ARG A 252 0.46 -10.92 -8.52
CA ARG A 252 0.52 -10.72 -7.07
C ARG A 252 -0.75 -11.25 -6.41
N GLY A 253 -0.60 -12.01 -5.34
CA GLY A 253 -1.71 -12.35 -4.46
C GLY A 253 -2.16 -11.12 -3.68
N TYR A 254 -3.46 -10.81 -3.74
CA TYR A 254 -4.07 -9.68 -3.04
C TYR A 254 -4.73 -10.13 -1.74
N PHE A 255 -4.51 -9.35 -0.69
CA PHE A 255 -5.33 -9.36 0.52
C PHE A 255 -5.38 -7.94 1.12
N ALA A 256 -6.52 -7.55 1.67
CA ALA A 256 -6.69 -6.22 2.28
C ALA A 256 -5.99 -6.14 3.65
N GLY A 257 -5.82 -7.28 4.31
CA GLY A 257 -5.18 -7.36 5.60
C GLY A 257 -5.39 -8.68 6.31
N ILE A 258 -4.83 -8.74 7.52
CA ILE A 258 -4.99 -9.85 8.46
C ILE A 258 -5.18 -9.27 9.86
N GLY A 259 -6.19 -9.73 10.58
CA GLY A 259 -6.48 -9.28 11.93
C GLY A 259 -7.10 -10.37 12.80
N VAL A 260 -6.79 -10.31 14.08
CA VAL A 260 -7.42 -11.14 15.14
C VAL A 260 -7.95 -10.19 16.19
N ALA A 261 -9.23 -10.32 16.53
CA ALA A 261 -9.84 -9.45 17.53
C ALA A 261 -9.14 -9.57 18.89
N PRO A 262 -9.01 -8.48 19.66
CA PRO A 262 -8.19 -8.44 20.88
C PRO A 262 -8.46 -9.57 21.87
N GLN A 263 -9.73 -9.96 22.06
CA GLN A 263 -10.14 -11.03 22.97
C GLN A 263 -9.68 -12.44 22.52
N PHE A 264 -9.27 -12.59 21.27
CA PHE A 264 -8.80 -13.86 20.69
C PHE A 264 -7.30 -13.89 20.40
N GLU A 265 -6.58 -12.82 20.71
CA GLU A 265 -5.13 -12.74 20.52
C GLU A 265 -4.35 -13.80 21.31
N LYS A 266 -3.09 -14.01 20.92
CA LYS A 266 -2.14 -14.93 21.58
C LYS A 266 -2.58 -16.40 21.65
N ARG A 267 -3.60 -16.76 20.89
CA ARG A 267 -4.14 -18.14 20.80
C ARG A 267 -3.67 -18.88 19.54
N GLY A 268 -2.85 -18.22 18.70
CA GLY A 268 -2.25 -18.79 17.51
C GLY A 268 -3.06 -18.59 16.22
N PHE A 269 -4.21 -17.92 16.28
CA PHE A 269 -5.04 -17.64 15.12
C PHE A 269 -4.31 -16.85 14.02
N GLY A 270 -3.58 -15.78 14.36
CA GLY A 270 -2.88 -14.98 13.38
C GLY A 270 -1.85 -15.76 12.56
N THR A 271 -1.11 -16.66 13.22
CA THR A 271 -0.18 -17.55 12.52
C THR A 271 -0.93 -18.46 11.57
N LEU A 272 -1.98 -19.16 12.04
CA LEU A 272 -2.71 -20.11 11.19
C LEU A 272 -3.41 -19.40 10.02
N LEU A 273 -4.03 -18.23 10.26
CA LEU A 273 -4.63 -17.39 9.20
C LEU A 273 -3.61 -17.04 8.12
N PHE A 274 -2.39 -16.62 8.52
CA PHE A 274 -1.37 -16.21 7.57
C PHE A 274 -0.89 -17.35 6.68
N TYR A 275 -0.62 -18.53 7.26
CA TYR A 275 -0.20 -19.68 6.45
C TYR A 275 -1.33 -20.18 5.54
N ARG A 276 -2.58 -20.19 6.02
CA ARG A 276 -3.76 -20.51 5.18
C ARG A 276 -4.00 -19.48 4.08
N LEU A 277 -3.67 -18.20 4.33
CA LEU A 277 -3.66 -17.18 3.27
C LEU A 277 -2.69 -17.57 2.16
N LEU A 278 -1.44 -17.95 2.49
CA LEU A 278 -0.44 -18.31 1.49
C LEU A 278 -0.84 -19.54 0.67
N ASP A 279 -1.38 -20.57 1.34
CA ASP A 279 -1.93 -21.75 0.66
C ASP A 279 -3.03 -21.32 -0.32
N ARG A 280 -3.95 -20.48 0.16
CA ARG A 280 -5.10 -20.05 -0.65
C ARG A 280 -4.68 -19.15 -1.82
N GLU A 281 -3.74 -18.23 -1.63
CA GLU A 281 -3.19 -17.41 -2.72
C GLU A 281 -2.54 -18.29 -3.80
N LYS A 282 -1.76 -19.29 -3.41
CA LYS A 282 -1.17 -20.24 -4.34
C LYS A 282 -2.22 -21.04 -5.11
N GLU A 283 -3.29 -21.49 -4.44
CA GLU A 283 -4.43 -22.20 -5.05
C GLU A 283 -5.19 -21.33 -6.07
N THR A 284 -5.29 -20.02 -5.84
CA THR A 284 -5.94 -19.08 -6.79
C THR A 284 -5.07 -18.76 -8.00
N GLY A 285 -3.83 -19.23 -8.02
CA GLY A 285 -2.89 -19.02 -9.12
C GLY A 285 -1.99 -17.79 -8.95
N ALA A 286 -1.96 -17.18 -7.76
CA ALA A 286 -1.00 -16.13 -7.46
C ALA A 286 0.44 -16.66 -7.57
N GLN A 287 1.33 -15.87 -8.17
CA GLN A 287 2.72 -16.24 -8.40
C GLN A 287 3.63 -15.80 -7.25
N TYR A 288 3.27 -14.71 -6.60
CA TYR A 288 4.03 -14.15 -5.50
C TYR A 288 3.14 -13.36 -4.55
N MET A 289 3.64 -13.16 -3.35
CA MET A 289 3.05 -12.24 -2.37
C MET A 289 4.02 -11.11 -2.08
N SER A 290 3.47 -9.91 -1.90
CA SER A 290 4.18 -8.78 -1.32
C SER A 290 3.28 -8.02 -0.36
N LEU A 291 3.85 -7.59 0.74
CA LEU A 291 3.16 -6.85 1.80
C LEU A 291 4.10 -5.82 2.41
N PHE A 292 3.56 -4.91 3.19
CA PHE A 292 4.36 -4.05 4.07
C PHE A 292 3.80 -4.08 5.49
N THR A 293 4.69 -3.86 6.43
CA THR A 293 4.39 -3.87 7.86
C THR A 293 5.34 -2.95 8.60
N GLY A 294 4.88 -2.37 9.71
CA GLY A 294 5.71 -1.52 10.56
C GLY A 294 7.02 -2.20 10.98
N GLU A 295 8.11 -1.46 11.03
CA GLU A 295 9.44 -2.03 11.29
C GLU A 295 9.52 -2.80 12.62
N HIS A 296 8.73 -2.39 13.61
CA HIS A 296 8.68 -3.01 14.94
C HIS A 296 7.42 -3.89 15.15
N ASN A 297 6.66 -4.18 14.09
CA ASN A 297 5.50 -5.04 14.22
C ASN A 297 5.92 -6.50 14.40
N HIS A 298 5.47 -7.13 15.48
CA HIS A 298 5.74 -8.54 15.79
C HIS A 298 5.21 -9.52 14.71
N ALA A 299 4.19 -9.15 13.95
CA ALA A 299 3.73 -9.95 12.82
C ALA A 299 4.84 -10.21 11.77
N GLY A 300 5.86 -9.34 11.71
CA GLY A 300 7.03 -9.52 10.85
C GLY A 300 7.76 -10.84 11.08
N GLU A 301 7.78 -11.37 12.31
CA GLU A 301 8.39 -12.67 12.62
C GLU A 301 7.62 -13.84 11.97
N ILE A 302 6.29 -13.72 11.89
CA ILE A 302 5.45 -14.71 11.20
C ILE A 302 5.78 -14.71 9.70
N TYR A 303 5.95 -13.53 9.11
CA TYR A 303 6.25 -13.38 7.68
C TYR A 303 7.66 -13.91 7.34
N ILE A 304 8.66 -13.60 8.17
CA ILE A 304 10.01 -14.16 8.02
C ILE A 304 9.97 -15.68 8.18
N GLY A 305 9.26 -16.19 9.17
CA GLY A 305 9.08 -17.63 9.40
C GLY A 305 8.40 -18.35 8.22
N ALA A 306 7.56 -17.66 7.46
CA ALA A 306 6.92 -18.18 6.25
C ALA A 306 7.80 -18.03 4.98
N GLY A 307 9.01 -17.47 5.10
CA GLY A 307 9.96 -17.33 4.01
C GLY A 307 9.97 -15.97 3.30
N PHE A 308 9.23 -14.99 3.79
CA PHE A 308 9.31 -13.62 3.26
C PHE A 308 10.68 -13.01 3.55
N ARG A 309 11.21 -12.29 2.57
CA ARG A 309 12.40 -11.45 2.74
C ARG A 309 12.04 -9.97 2.68
N VAL A 310 12.73 -9.14 3.45
CA VAL A 310 12.63 -7.67 3.33
C VAL A 310 13.29 -7.25 2.02
N VAL A 311 12.58 -6.50 1.19
CA VAL A 311 13.04 -6.06 -0.14
C VAL A 311 13.32 -4.56 -0.21
N ARG A 312 12.59 -3.76 0.56
CA ARG A 312 12.79 -2.31 0.63
C ARG A 312 12.24 -1.76 1.96
N ARG A 313 12.74 -0.60 2.37
CA ARG A 313 12.21 0.13 3.53
C ARG A 313 11.65 1.47 3.06
N PHE A 314 10.58 1.88 3.73
CA PHE A 314 9.89 3.14 3.46
C PHE A 314 9.68 3.90 4.75
N ALA A 315 9.59 5.22 4.64
CA ALA A 315 9.20 6.10 5.73
C ALA A 315 7.85 6.75 5.43
N VAL A 316 6.93 6.68 6.37
CA VAL A 316 5.74 7.53 6.38
C VAL A 316 6.20 8.91 6.82
N MET A 317 5.92 9.92 5.99
CA MET A 317 6.38 11.29 6.22
C MET A 317 5.22 12.22 6.52
N LEU A 318 5.43 13.17 7.44
CA LEU A 318 4.46 14.18 7.80
C LEU A 318 5.15 15.53 8.01
N LYS A 319 4.53 16.61 7.50
CA LYS A 319 4.95 17.99 7.71
C LYS A 319 3.75 18.85 8.09
N GLU A 320 3.90 19.72 9.08
CA GLU A 320 2.97 20.82 9.35
C GLU A 320 3.13 21.90 8.27
N LEU A 321 2.02 22.40 7.73
CA LEU A 321 1.97 23.38 6.63
C LEU A 321 1.81 24.81 7.12
#